data_63f19fd5add1c6c3e87af84daf99a799
#
_entry.id   63f19fd5add1c6c3e87af84daf99a799
#
_cell.length_a   1.000
_cell.length_b   1.000
_cell.length_c   1.000
_cell.angle_alpha   90.00
_cell.angle_beta   90.00
_cell.angle_gamma   90.00
#
_symmetry.space_group_name_H-M   'P 1'
#
loop_
_entity.id
_entity.type
_entity.pdbx_description
1 polymer ?
#
loop_
_entity_poly.entity_id
_entity_poly.type
_entity_poly.pdbx_seq_one_letter_code
_entity_poly.pdbx_strand_id
1 'polypeptide(L)'
;MKYDYLVVGAGLYGSVFAHEAATRGKRVLVVDKRPNIAGNVYTEDIEGIHVHKYGAHIFHTNNKKVWDYITKFAEFNRFTNSPVANYKGELYSLPFNMYTFNKMWGVVTPEEAAAKIEEQKKAAGITEPKNLEEQAISLVGTDIYEKLIKGYTQKEWGRKCKDLPAFIIKRLPVRLTFDNNYFNALYQGIPMGGYTKMVEHLLEGIEVRLGIDYLEQKEELKALAEKTVYTGAIDAYFDYSLGALEYRSVRFETELLDTPNFQGNAAVNYTDAQTPWTRIIEHKWFEFGKDDEGHDLPKTVISREYSSEWKPGDEPYYPVNDEKNGALYQKYKELAGKEKNVIFGGRLGEYKYYDMDAVIASALEMCEKELG
;
A
#
# COMPACT_ATOMS: atom_id res chain seq x y z
N MET A 1 -26.01 -0.09 -26.65
CA MET A 1 -24.75 -0.21 -25.91
C MET A 1 -24.22 -1.62 -26.05
N LYS A 2 -22.89 -1.78 -26.15
CA LYS A 2 -22.27 -3.11 -26.34
C LYS A 2 -22.05 -3.84 -25.01
N TYR A 3 -21.84 -3.06 -23.92
CA TYR A 3 -21.54 -3.57 -22.58
C TYR A 3 -22.58 -3.09 -21.57
N ASP A 4 -22.75 -3.85 -20.51
CA ASP A 4 -23.56 -3.47 -19.36
C ASP A 4 -22.72 -2.57 -18.42
N TYR A 5 -21.41 -2.89 -18.28
CA TYR A 5 -20.46 -2.10 -17.50
C TYR A 5 -19.18 -1.80 -18.26
N LEU A 6 -18.71 -0.57 -18.14
CA LEU A 6 -17.34 -0.13 -18.43
C LEU A 6 -16.62 0.03 -17.09
N VAL A 7 -15.55 -0.72 -16.86
CA VAL A 7 -14.70 -0.60 -15.66
C VAL A 7 -13.43 0.14 -16.05
N VAL A 8 -13.21 1.29 -15.43
CA VAL A 8 -12.01 2.12 -15.63
C VAL A 8 -11.03 1.88 -14.50
N GLY A 9 -9.94 1.22 -14.85
CA GLY A 9 -8.89 0.77 -13.94
C GLY A 9 -8.90 -0.75 -13.74
N ALA A 10 -7.84 -1.41 -14.18
CA ALA A 10 -7.61 -2.85 -14.04
C ALA A 10 -6.85 -3.23 -12.75
N GLY A 11 -6.93 -2.40 -11.70
CA GLY A 11 -6.44 -2.68 -10.35
C GLY A 11 -7.38 -3.61 -9.58
N LEU A 12 -7.09 -3.88 -8.31
CA LEU A 12 -7.86 -4.84 -7.49
C LEU A 12 -9.36 -4.52 -7.45
N TYR A 13 -9.74 -3.25 -7.22
CA TYR A 13 -11.16 -2.87 -7.16
C TYR A 13 -11.88 -3.17 -8.47
N GLY A 14 -11.33 -2.68 -9.58
CA GLY A 14 -11.94 -2.84 -10.90
C GLY A 14 -11.98 -4.31 -11.34
N SER A 15 -10.93 -5.08 -11.06
CA SER A 15 -10.87 -6.50 -11.42
C SER A 15 -11.86 -7.34 -10.62
N VAL A 16 -12.03 -7.06 -9.32
CA VAL A 16 -13.05 -7.72 -8.48
C VAL A 16 -14.46 -7.39 -8.99
N PHE A 17 -14.75 -6.11 -9.25
CA PHE A 17 -16.06 -5.71 -9.78
C PHE A 17 -16.35 -6.36 -11.13
N ALA A 18 -15.36 -6.36 -12.04
CA ALA A 18 -15.49 -6.94 -13.37
C ALA A 18 -15.78 -8.46 -13.29
N HIS A 19 -15.05 -9.18 -12.43
CA HIS A 19 -15.27 -10.60 -12.18
C HIS A 19 -16.68 -10.88 -11.68
N GLU A 20 -17.12 -10.19 -10.64
CA GLU A 20 -18.41 -10.37 -10.02
C GLU A 20 -19.57 -10.03 -10.98
N ALA A 21 -19.40 -9.00 -11.81
CA ALA A 21 -20.38 -8.66 -12.84
C ALA A 21 -20.44 -9.73 -13.95
N ALA A 22 -19.29 -10.18 -14.45
CA ALA A 22 -19.21 -11.19 -15.50
C ALA A 22 -19.79 -12.54 -15.06
N THR A 23 -19.53 -12.98 -13.83
CA THR A 23 -20.07 -14.22 -13.27
C THR A 23 -21.61 -14.18 -13.11
N ARG A 24 -22.19 -12.97 -13.05
CA ARG A 24 -23.65 -12.75 -13.06
C ARG A 24 -24.20 -12.50 -14.48
N GLY A 25 -23.43 -12.85 -15.51
CA GLY A 25 -23.86 -12.77 -16.91
C GLY A 25 -23.86 -11.36 -17.51
N LYS A 26 -23.21 -10.37 -16.86
CA LYS A 26 -23.06 -9.03 -17.40
C LYS A 26 -21.91 -8.96 -18.40
N ARG A 27 -22.09 -8.19 -19.46
CA ARG A 27 -21.03 -7.90 -20.44
C ARG A 27 -20.19 -6.75 -19.91
N VAL A 28 -18.91 -7.00 -19.69
CA VAL A 28 -17.99 -6.04 -19.09
C VAL A 28 -16.86 -5.72 -20.04
N LEU A 29 -16.49 -4.46 -20.13
CA LEU A 29 -15.25 -3.98 -20.74
C LEU A 29 -14.41 -3.34 -19.63
N VAL A 30 -13.16 -3.78 -19.47
CA VAL A 30 -12.17 -3.13 -18.60
C VAL A 30 -11.22 -2.30 -19.45
N VAL A 31 -10.94 -1.06 -19.04
CA VAL A 31 -9.92 -0.20 -19.67
C VAL A 31 -8.94 0.28 -18.62
N ASP A 32 -7.66 0.38 -18.98
CA ASP A 32 -6.63 0.97 -18.10
C ASP A 32 -5.68 1.83 -18.94
N LYS A 33 -5.23 2.95 -18.37
CA LYS A 33 -4.25 3.84 -19.01
C LYS A 33 -2.85 3.23 -19.08
N ARG A 34 -2.53 2.32 -18.17
CA ARG A 34 -1.24 1.62 -18.13
C ARG A 34 -1.18 0.52 -19.19
N PRO A 35 0.03 0.11 -19.60
CA PRO A 35 0.22 -1.00 -20.54
C PRO A 35 0.05 -2.38 -19.88
N ASN A 36 -0.29 -2.43 -18.59
CA ASN A 36 -0.44 -3.65 -17.78
C ASN A 36 -1.70 -3.59 -16.91
N ILE A 37 -2.21 -4.75 -16.57
CA ILE A 37 -3.25 -4.94 -15.55
C ILE A 37 -2.66 -4.85 -14.13
N ALA A 38 -3.48 -5.14 -13.13
CA ALA A 38 -3.16 -5.23 -11.71
C ALA A 38 -2.90 -3.88 -11.00
N GLY A 39 -2.92 -2.75 -11.71
CA GLY A 39 -2.76 -1.44 -11.06
C GLY A 39 -1.50 -1.36 -10.19
N ASN A 40 -1.62 -0.93 -8.94
CA ASN A 40 -0.47 -0.80 -8.04
C ASN A 40 0.06 -2.14 -7.51
N VAL A 41 -0.68 -3.24 -7.63
CA VAL A 41 -0.17 -4.57 -7.24
C VAL A 41 0.53 -5.30 -8.40
N TYR A 42 0.75 -4.62 -9.52
CA TYR A 42 1.46 -5.18 -10.66
C TYR A 42 2.82 -5.76 -10.26
N THR A 43 3.04 -7.01 -10.61
CA THR A 43 4.31 -7.71 -10.50
C THR A 43 4.85 -8.04 -11.90
N GLU A 44 6.11 -7.73 -12.12
CA GLU A 44 6.84 -8.01 -13.36
C GLU A 44 7.82 -9.15 -13.12
N ASP A 45 7.85 -10.15 -14.00
CA ASP A 45 8.88 -11.18 -13.94
C ASP A 45 10.22 -10.64 -14.47
N ILE A 46 11.25 -10.72 -13.65
CA ILE A 46 12.63 -10.42 -14.04
C ILE A 46 13.51 -11.61 -13.64
N GLU A 47 13.89 -12.43 -14.61
CA GLU A 47 14.69 -13.64 -14.40
C GLU A 47 14.11 -14.60 -13.34
N GLY A 48 12.79 -14.80 -13.35
CA GLY A 48 12.06 -15.65 -12.41
C GLY A 48 11.78 -15.01 -11.05
N ILE A 49 12.05 -13.71 -10.90
CA ILE A 49 11.74 -12.95 -9.70
C ILE A 49 10.51 -12.09 -9.95
N HIS A 50 9.44 -12.26 -9.17
CA HIS A 50 8.25 -11.41 -9.25
C HIS A 50 8.50 -10.07 -8.56
N VAL A 51 8.82 -9.05 -9.34
CA VAL A 51 9.17 -7.71 -8.90
C VAL A 51 7.91 -6.87 -8.68
N HIS A 52 7.67 -6.42 -7.46
CA HIS A 52 6.58 -5.50 -7.12
C HIS A 52 6.94 -4.09 -7.61
N LYS A 53 6.45 -3.71 -8.79
CA LYS A 53 6.85 -2.45 -9.48
C LYS A 53 6.48 -1.17 -8.75
N TYR A 54 5.40 -1.21 -7.99
CA TYR A 54 4.85 -0.02 -7.31
C TYR A 54 4.95 -0.13 -5.78
N GLY A 55 5.99 -0.81 -5.28
CA GLY A 55 6.26 -0.99 -3.86
C GLY A 55 5.87 -2.36 -3.32
N ALA A 56 6.38 -2.67 -2.14
CA ALA A 56 6.09 -3.94 -1.48
C ALA A 56 4.60 -4.07 -1.16
N HIS A 57 3.97 -5.07 -1.72
CA HIS A 57 2.59 -5.43 -1.45
C HIS A 57 2.56 -6.79 -0.77
N ILE A 58 2.17 -6.83 0.51
CA ILE A 58 2.01 -8.06 1.28
C ILE A 58 0.53 -8.14 1.65
N PHE A 59 -0.14 -9.19 1.18
CA PHE A 59 -1.55 -9.37 1.49
C PHE A 59 -1.71 -9.79 2.95
N HIS A 60 -2.57 -9.11 3.67
CA HIS A 60 -2.93 -9.46 5.05
C HIS A 60 -4.37 -9.04 5.34
N THR A 61 -5.07 -9.82 6.16
CA THR A 61 -6.45 -9.52 6.54
C THR A 61 -6.90 -10.29 7.79
N ASN A 62 -7.85 -9.72 8.52
CA ASN A 62 -8.66 -10.43 9.51
C ASN A 62 -10.06 -10.78 8.97
N ASN A 63 -10.39 -10.31 7.76
CA ASN A 63 -11.68 -10.57 7.14
C ASN A 63 -11.65 -11.92 6.41
N LYS A 64 -12.23 -12.94 7.04
CA LYS A 64 -12.29 -14.29 6.45
C LYS A 64 -13.02 -14.31 5.10
N LYS A 65 -14.06 -13.49 4.89
CA LYS A 65 -14.79 -13.43 3.62
C LYS A 65 -13.86 -12.98 2.48
N VAL A 66 -13.01 -11.97 2.75
CA VAL A 66 -12.04 -11.47 1.77
C VAL A 66 -10.96 -12.51 1.51
N TRP A 67 -10.45 -13.18 2.56
CA TRP A 67 -9.46 -14.25 2.41
C TRP A 67 -9.99 -15.41 1.57
N ASP A 68 -11.18 -15.92 1.93
CA ASP A 68 -11.83 -17.02 1.20
C ASP A 68 -12.18 -16.63 -0.25
N TYR A 69 -12.37 -15.34 -0.52
CA TYR A 69 -12.62 -14.85 -1.86
C TYR A 69 -11.34 -14.85 -2.69
N ILE A 70 -10.28 -14.19 -2.21
CA ILE A 70 -9.07 -13.98 -3.01
C ILE A 70 -8.25 -15.26 -3.22
N THR A 71 -8.32 -16.20 -2.28
CA THR A 71 -7.66 -17.51 -2.39
C THR A 71 -8.29 -18.44 -3.43
N LYS A 72 -9.39 -18.06 -4.06
CA LYS A 72 -9.93 -18.75 -5.25
C LYS A 72 -9.13 -18.46 -6.51
N PHE A 73 -8.39 -17.36 -6.54
CA PHE A 73 -7.67 -16.86 -7.72
C PHE A 73 -6.16 -17.07 -7.67
N ALA A 74 -5.63 -17.38 -6.49
CA ALA A 74 -4.22 -17.72 -6.30
C ALA A 74 -4.03 -18.54 -5.04
N GLU A 75 -3.03 -19.42 -5.05
CA GLU A 75 -2.48 -20.00 -3.84
C GLU A 75 -1.56 -18.97 -3.18
N PHE A 76 -1.66 -18.81 -1.85
CA PHE A 76 -0.81 -17.90 -1.09
C PHE A 76 0.25 -18.67 -0.31
N ASN A 77 1.48 -18.18 -0.36
CA ASN A 77 2.55 -18.74 0.44
C ASN A 77 2.44 -18.32 1.92
N ARG A 78 3.35 -18.81 2.75
CA ARG A 78 3.41 -18.50 4.20
C ARG A 78 4.26 -17.26 4.53
N PHE A 79 4.46 -16.34 3.60
CA PHE A 79 5.29 -15.17 3.86
C PHE A 79 4.76 -14.37 5.05
N THR A 80 5.64 -14.12 6.02
CA THR A 80 5.37 -13.30 7.19
C THR A 80 6.22 -12.05 7.11
N ASN A 81 5.58 -10.88 7.10
CA ASN A 81 6.29 -9.62 7.00
C ASN A 81 7.05 -9.31 8.28
N SER A 82 8.38 -9.38 8.20
CA SER A 82 9.29 -9.12 9.32
C SER A 82 10.37 -8.13 8.89
N PRO A 83 10.01 -6.84 8.70
CA PRO A 83 10.94 -5.84 8.23
C PRO A 83 12.04 -5.56 9.27
N VAL A 84 13.18 -5.11 8.80
CA VAL A 84 14.33 -4.70 9.61
C VAL A 84 14.55 -3.20 9.44
N ALA A 85 14.87 -2.50 10.52
CA ALA A 85 15.34 -1.12 10.48
C ALA A 85 16.87 -1.10 10.49
N ASN A 86 17.45 -0.33 9.59
CA ASN A 86 18.86 0.01 9.58
C ASN A 86 19.03 1.48 9.98
N TYR A 87 19.61 1.71 11.15
CA TYR A 87 20.00 3.03 11.62
C TYR A 87 21.52 3.13 11.63
N LYS A 88 22.10 3.68 10.56
CA LYS A 88 23.57 3.88 10.44
C LYS A 88 24.39 2.60 10.67
N GLY A 89 23.89 1.46 10.18
CA GLY A 89 24.52 0.15 10.36
C GLY A 89 24.09 -0.61 11.61
N GLU A 90 23.36 -0.02 12.52
CA GLU A 90 22.70 -0.72 13.62
C GLU A 90 21.37 -1.31 13.13
N LEU A 91 21.20 -2.62 13.29
CA LEU A 91 19.99 -3.32 12.84
C LEU A 91 19.02 -3.57 14.01
N TYR A 92 17.74 -3.27 13.77
CA TYR A 92 16.67 -3.45 14.72
C TYR A 92 15.49 -4.18 14.08
N SER A 93 14.81 -5.04 14.84
CA SER A 93 13.55 -5.66 14.40
C SER A 93 12.42 -4.63 14.39
N LEU A 94 11.52 -4.79 13.43
CA LEU A 94 10.23 -4.09 13.37
C LEU A 94 9.10 -5.13 13.34
N PRO A 95 7.93 -4.85 13.96
CA PRO A 95 7.59 -3.67 14.77
C PRO A 95 8.46 -3.55 16.02
N PHE A 96 8.31 -2.44 16.79
CA PHE A 96 9.03 -2.27 18.06
C PHE A 96 8.63 -3.36 19.04
N ASN A 97 9.50 -4.34 19.26
CA ASN A 97 9.25 -5.53 20.05
C ASN A 97 10.43 -5.85 20.96
N MET A 98 10.40 -6.96 21.69
CA MET A 98 11.45 -7.34 22.64
C MET A 98 12.82 -7.50 22.00
N TYR A 99 12.92 -7.92 20.71
CA TYR A 99 14.21 -7.93 20.01
C TYR A 99 14.73 -6.51 19.78
N THR A 100 13.86 -5.56 19.45
CA THR A 100 14.20 -4.13 19.31
C THR A 100 14.76 -3.59 20.63
N PHE A 101 14.06 -3.84 21.73
CA PHE A 101 14.42 -3.31 23.05
C PHE A 101 15.67 -3.98 23.62
N ASN A 102 15.82 -5.28 23.44
CA ASN A 102 17.05 -6.00 23.81
C ASN A 102 18.25 -5.42 23.05
N LYS A 103 18.14 -5.24 21.72
CA LYS A 103 19.22 -4.65 20.90
C LYS A 103 19.56 -3.23 21.33
N MET A 104 18.55 -2.41 21.69
CA MET A 104 18.73 -1.00 22.01
C MET A 104 19.24 -0.77 23.42
N TRP A 105 18.75 -1.53 24.40
CA TRP A 105 18.97 -1.29 25.83
C TRP A 105 19.56 -2.48 26.63
N GLY A 106 19.67 -3.64 26.00
CA GLY A 106 20.13 -4.86 26.69
C GLY A 106 19.10 -5.47 27.64
N VAL A 107 17.86 -5.00 27.65
CA VAL A 107 16.79 -5.53 28.50
C VAL A 107 16.38 -6.94 28.05
N VAL A 108 15.96 -7.77 29.00
CA VAL A 108 15.67 -9.18 28.75
C VAL A 108 14.19 -9.49 29.01
N THR A 109 13.56 -8.77 29.93
CA THR A 109 12.15 -9.00 30.31
C THR A 109 11.23 -7.91 29.81
N PRO A 110 9.93 -8.22 29.59
CA PRO A 110 8.90 -7.22 29.27
C PRO A 110 8.81 -6.09 30.31
N GLU A 111 8.99 -6.40 31.59
CA GLU A 111 8.95 -5.43 32.68
C GLU A 111 10.10 -4.42 32.57
N GLU A 112 11.33 -4.89 32.31
CA GLU A 112 12.48 -4.01 32.10
C GLU A 112 12.30 -3.11 30.89
N ALA A 113 11.77 -3.65 29.77
CA ALA A 113 11.50 -2.87 28.56
C ALA A 113 10.42 -1.80 28.82
N ALA A 114 9.32 -2.15 29.46
CA ALA A 114 8.26 -1.20 29.83
C ALA A 114 8.79 -0.11 30.77
N ALA A 115 9.57 -0.47 31.77
CA ALA A 115 10.18 0.48 32.73
C ALA A 115 11.10 1.45 32.00
N LYS A 116 11.91 0.99 31.02
CA LYS A 116 12.81 1.85 30.23
C LYS A 116 12.06 2.84 29.35
N ILE A 117 10.97 2.42 28.72
CA ILE A 117 10.11 3.32 27.94
C ILE A 117 9.47 4.38 28.84
N GLU A 118 8.91 3.98 29.97
CA GLU A 118 8.28 4.92 30.93
C GLU A 118 9.29 5.89 31.56
N GLU A 119 10.50 5.45 31.86
CA GLU A 119 11.61 6.32 32.29
C GLU A 119 11.86 7.45 31.30
N GLN A 120 11.98 7.12 30.01
CA GLN A 120 12.24 8.10 28.95
C GLN A 120 11.06 9.04 28.71
N LYS A 121 9.83 8.52 28.74
CA LYS A 121 8.61 9.34 28.64
C LYS A 121 8.51 10.35 29.76
N LYS A 122 8.79 9.93 31.00
CA LYS A 122 8.82 10.81 32.19
C LYS A 122 9.93 11.85 32.09
N ALA A 123 11.12 11.43 31.65
CA ALA A 123 12.26 12.35 31.47
C ALA A 123 11.97 13.44 30.41
N ALA A 124 11.22 13.12 29.36
CA ALA A 124 10.80 14.09 28.36
C ALA A 124 9.77 15.09 28.87
N GLY A 125 8.98 14.76 29.89
CA GLY A 125 8.03 15.64 30.56
C GLY A 125 6.90 16.18 29.68
N ILE A 126 6.56 15.49 28.58
CA ILE A 126 5.55 15.92 27.63
C ILE A 126 4.17 15.49 28.12
N THR A 127 3.32 16.47 28.45
CA THR A 127 1.93 16.22 28.88
C THR A 127 0.91 16.44 27.77
N GLU A 128 1.15 17.46 26.93
CA GLU A 128 0.31 17.82 25.79
C GLU A 128 1.17 17.98 24.53
N PRO A 129 1.30 16.91 23.72
CA PRO A 129 2.13 16.96 22.51
C PRO A 129 1.61 17.99 21.50
N LYS A 130 2.48 18.92 21.06
CA LYS A 130 2.13 19.99 20.11
C LYS A 130 2.47 19.67 18.67
N ASN A 131 3.34 18.69 18.46
CA ASN A 131 3.85 18.31 17.15
C ASN A 131 4.15 16.81 17.12
N LEU A 132 4.52 16.28 15.95
CA LEU A 132 4.81 14.85 15.74
C LEU A 132 5.98 14.35 16.60
N GLU A 133 7.03 15.15 16.78
CA GLU A 133 8.18 14.79 17.63
C GLU A 133 7.73 14.54 19.07
N GLU A 134 7.04 15.51 19.67
CA GLU A 134 6.54 15.39 21.03
C GLU A 134 5.55 14.22 21.18
N GLN A 135 4.68 14.03 20.19
CA GLN A 135 3.74 12.91 20.16
C GLN A 135 4.46 11.56 20.14
N ALA A 136 5.45 11.39 19.26
CA ALA A 136 6.21 10.15 19.17
C ALA A 136 6.96 9.84 20.48
N ILE A 137 7.67 10.83 21.03
CA ILE A 137 8.43 10.67 22.28
C ILE A 137 7.47 10.32 23.43
N SER A 138 6.29 10.94 23.52
CA SER A 138 5.29 10.64 24.55
C SER A 138 4.71 9.23 24.45
N LEU A 139 4.81 8.59 23.28
CA LEU A 139 4.31 7.23 23.05
C LEU A 139 5.38 6.16 23.31
N VAL A 140 6.61 6.37 22.82
CA VAL A 140 7.64 5.32 22.79
C VAL A 140 8.98 5.68 23.43
N GLY A 141 9.14 6.92 23.90
CA GLY A 141 10.40 7.42 24.48
C GLY A 141 11.37 7.98 23.43
N THR A 142 12.44 8.61 23.93
CA THR A 142 13.38 9.40 23.10
C THR A 142 14.24 8.51 22.21
N ASP A 143 14.77 7.37 22.71
CA ASP A 143 15.70 6.53 21.95
C ASP A 143 15.05 5.91 20.71
N ILE A 144 13.84 5.38 20.86
CA ILE A 144 13.08 4.81 19.74
C ILE A 144 12.75 5.90 18.72
N TYR A 145 12.33 7.08 19.20
CA TYR A 145 12.06 8.21 18.33
C TYR A 145 13.31 8.62 17.53
N GLU A 146 14.43 8.88 18.18
CA GLU A 146 15.66 9.36 17.53
C GLU A 146 16.22 8.36 16.51
N LYS A 147 16.24 7.06 16.84
CA LYS A 147 16.84 6.04 16.00
C LYS A 147 15.90 5.47 14.93
N LEU A 148 14.62 5.29 15.25
CA LEU A 148 13.73 4.49 14.40
C LEU A 148 12.59 5.27 13.75
N ILE A 149 12.29 6.49 14.21
CA ILE A 149 11.15 7.26 13.71
C ILE A 149 11.58 8.55 13.02
N LYS A 150 12.41 9.34 13.66
CA LYS A 150 12.73 10.72 13.26
C LYS A 150 13.22 10.84 11.82
N GLY A 151 14.31 10.17 11.48
CA GLY A 151 14.93 10.30 10.14
C GLY A 151 14.07 9.69 9.04
N TYR A 152 13.40 8.58 9.33
CA TYR A 152 12.44 7.96 8.40
C TYR A 152 11.28 8.90 8.09
N THR A 153 10.63 9.43 9.12
CA THR A 153 9.50 10.36 8.97
C THR A 153 9.91 11.65 8.27
N GLN A 154 11.10 12.19 8.56
CA GLN A 154 11.62 13.38 7.88
C GLN A 154 11.80 13.17 6.37
N LYS A 155 12.30 12.00 5.96
CA LYS A 155 12.40 11.64 4.55
C LYS A 155 11.03 11.45 3.89
N GLU A 156 10.14 10.79 4.61
CA GLU A 156 8.79 10.53 4.13
C GLU A 156 7.97 11.82 3.91
N TRP A 157 8.13 12.80 4.79
CA TRP A 157 7.37 14.06 4.74
C TRP A 157 8.13 15.26 4.17
N GLY A 158 9.45 15.14 3.96
CA GLY A 158 10.28 16.25 3.49
C GLY A 158 10.39 17.40 4.50
N ARG A 159 9.98 17.22 5.78
CA ARG A 159 9.91 18.23 6.84
C ARG A 159 10.47 17.68 8.14
N LYS A 160 10.89 18.59 9.03
CA LYS A 160 11.29 18.19 10.40
C LYS A 160 10.07 17.74 11.20
N CYS A 161 10.22 16.71 12.04
CA CYS A 161 9.13 16.17 12.84
C CYS A 161 8.46 17.22 13.76
N LYS A 162 9.22 18.18 14.26
CA LYS A 162 8.71 19.29 15.07
C LYS A 162 7.80 20.27 14.31
N ASP A 163 7.88 20.28 12.98
CA ASP A 163 7.09 21.14 12.10
C ASP A 163 5.85 20.38 11.52
N LEU A 164 5.67 19.12 11.92
CA LEU A 164 4.56 18.26 11.52
C LEU A 164 3.52 18.16 12.64
N PRO A 165 2.21 18.10 12.31
CA PRO A 165 1.16 17.98 13.31
C PRO A 165 1.23 16.66 14.10
N ALA A 166 0.88 16.71 15.39
CA ALA A 166 0.88 15.53 16.27
C ALA A 166 -0.07 14.42 15.79
N PHE A 167 -1.19 14.76 15.15
CA PHE A 167 -2.19 13.79 14.71
C PHE A 167 -1.71 12.81 13.62
N ILE A 168 -0.59 13.10 12.94
CA ILE A 168 0.02 12.19 11.94
C ILE A 168 0.38 10.86 12.61
N ILE A 169 0.85 10.88 13.85
CA ILE A 169 1.12 9.70 14.65
C ILE A 169 0.10 9.62 15.78
N LYS A 170 -1.00 8.89 15.56
CA LYS A 170 -2.01 8.68 16.61
C LYS A 170 -1.59 7.63 17.62
N ARG A 171 -0.86 6.62 17.19
CA ARG A 171 -0.35 5.51 18.01
C ARG A 171 0.90 4.92 17.37
N LEU A 172 1.80 4.44 18.19
CA LEU A 172 2.95 3.63 17.78
C LEU A 172 2.83 2.30 18.55
N PRO A 173 2.62 1.18 17.88
CA PRO A 173 2.47 -0.09 18.56
C PRO A 173 3.80 -0.53 19.17
N VAL A 174 3.79 -0.72 20.48
CA VAL A 174 4.89 -1.34 21.25
C VAL A 174 4.43 -2.74 21.64
N ARG A 175 5.25 -3.72 21.32
CA ARG A 175 4.97 -5.13 21.65
C ARG A 175 5.97 -5.65 22.67
N LEU A 176 5.49 -6.01 23.84
CA LEU A 176 6.29 -6.62 24.89
C LEU A 176 6.39 -8.14 24.70
N THR A 177 6.57 -8.58 23.46
CA THR A 177 6.71 -9.97 23.01
C THR A 177 7.86 -10.09 22.01
N PHE A 178 8.37 -11.30 21.78
CA PHE A 178 9.38 -11.62 20.76
C PHE A 178 8.72 -11.96 19.39
N ASP A 179 7.68 -11.23 19.02
CA ASP A 179 6.96 -11.43 17.76
C ASP A 179 7.42 -10.42 16.71
N ASN A 180 8.05 -10.90 15.65
CA ASN A 180 8.54 -10.12 14.51
C ASN A 180 7.49 -9.97 13.40
N ASN A 181 6.32 -10.60 13.50
CA ASN A 181 5.28 -10.40 12.51
C ASN A 181 4.77 -8.95 12.58
N TYR A 182 5.00 -8.19 11.50
CA TYR A 182 4.62 -6.78 11.45
C TYR A 182 3.11 -6.57 11.53
N PHE A 183 2.33 -7.47 10.93
CA PHE A 183 0.88 -7.40 10.93
C PHE A 183 0.26 -8.23 12.07
N ASN A 184 -0.87 -7.76 12.61
CA ASN A 184 -1.69 -8.50 13.56
C ASN A 184 -2.84 -9.26 12.85
N ALA A 185 -2.66 -9.57 11.57
CA ALA A 185 -3.66 -10.24 10.76
C ALA A 185 -3.59 -11.76 10.94
N LEU A 186 -4.76 -12.40 10.96
CA LEU A 186 -4.89 -13.86 11.02
C LEU A 186 -4.39 -14.54 9.72
N TYR A 187 -4.58 -13.85 8.58
CA TYR A 187 -4.22 -14.33 7.26
C TYR A 187 -3.23 -13.36 6.64
N GLN A 188 -2.14 -13.87 6.11
CA GLN A 188 -1.19 -13.11 5.31
C GLN A 188 -0.38 -14.02 4.39
N GLY A 189 0.18 -13.45 3.34
CA GLY A 189 1.02 -14.16 2.39
C GLY A 189 1.22 -13.37 1.11
N ILE A 190 1.95 -14.00 0.19
CA ILE A 190 2.16 -13.51 -1.17
C ILE A 190 1.52 -14.52 -2.11
N PRO A 191 0.76 -14.09 -3.14
CA PRO A 191 0.23 -15.00 -4.14
C PRO A 191 1.37 -15.62 -4.94
N MET A 192 1.40 -16.94 -5.02
CA MET A 192 2.40 -17.68 -5.80
C MET A 192 2.24 -17.38 -7.29
N GLY A 193 3.35 -17.07 -7.95
CA GLY A 193 3.36 -16.59 -9.32
C GLY A 193 3.05 -15.10 -9.47
N GLY A 194 3.01 -14.34 -8.36
CA GLY A 194 2.83 -12.90 -8.32
C GLY A 194 1.39 -12.41 -8.40
N TYR A 195 1.19 -11.14 -8.07
CA TYR A 195 -0.14 -10.51 -8.08
C TYR A 195 -0.72 -10.34 -9.47
N THR A 196 0.11 -10.16 -10.49
CA THR A 196 -0.38 -10.00 -11.87
C THR A 196 -1.14 -11.24 -12.31
N LYS A 197 -0.59 -12.42 -12.07
CA LYS A 197 -1.23 -13.71 -12.37
C LYS A 197 -2.56 -13.91 -11.62
N MET A 198 -2.61 -13.49 -10.36
CA MET A 198 -3.86 -13.50 -9.58
C MET A 198 -4.94 -12.60 -10.23
N VAL A 199 -4.54 -11.42 -10.71
CA VAL A 199 -5.46 -10.49 -11.39
C VAL A 199 -5.84 -11.00 -12.78
N GLU A 200 -4.95 -11.71 -13.50
CA GLU A 200 -5.29 -12.41 -14.75
C GLU A 200 -6.43 -13.40 -14.53
N HIS A 201 -6.38 -14.19 -13.45
CA HIS A 201 -7.46 -15.12 -13.11
C HIS A 201 -8.78 -14.41 -12.76
N LEU A 202 -8.72 -13.24 -12.11
CA LEU A 202 -9.91 -12.40 -11.88
C LEU A 202 -10.53 -11.90 -13.18
N LEU A 203 -9.72 -11.59 -14.18
CA LEU A 203 -10.14 -11.03 -15.47
C LEU A 203 -10.32 -12.08 -16.57
N GLU A 204 -10.23 -13.36 -16.24
CA GLU A 204 -10.38 -14.44 -17.22
C GLU A 204 -11.72 -14.37 -17.95
N GLY A 205 -11.66 -14.38 -19.30
CA GLY A 205 -12.83 -14.28 -20.16
C GLY A 205 -13.48 -12.87 -20.27
N ILE A 206 -12.87 -11.86 -19.66
CA ILE A 206 -13.34 -10.46 -19.72
C ILE A 206 -12.51 -9.68 -20.74
N GLU A 207 -13.16 -8.86 -21.57
CA GLU A 207 -12.45 -7.99 -22.52
C GLU A 207 -11.71 -6.87 -21.77
N VAL A 208 -10.39 -6.80 -21.96
CA VAL A 208 -9.51 -5.79 -21.36
C VAL A 208 -8.79 -5.02 -22.46
N ARG A 209 -8.78 -3.69 -22.38
CA ARG A 209 -8.03 -2.81 -23.28
C ARG A 209 -7.08 -1.95 -22.47
N LEU A 210 -5.79 -2.10 -22.72
CA LEU A 210 -4.72 -1.39 -22.03
C LEU A 210 -4.23 -0.21 -22.87
N GLY A 211 -3.51 0.75 -22.24
CA GLY A 211 -3.03 1.95 -22.89
C GLY A 211 -4.15 2.92 -23.30
N ILE A 212 -5.32 2.84 -22.66
CA ILE A 212 -6.47 3.67 -22.92
C ILE A 212 -6.71 4.62 -21.75
N ASP A 213 -6.44 5.90 -21.93
CA ASP A 213 -6.82 6.90 -20.94
C ASP A 213 -8.30 7.27 -21.11
N TYR A 214 -9.09 6.88 -20.09
CA TYR A 214 -10.54 7.15 -20.08
C TYR A 214 -10.85 8.64 -20.13
N LEU A 215 -10.06 9.48 -19.46
CA LEU A 215 -10.36 10.92 -19.41
C LEU A 215 -10.15 11.61 -20.76
N GLU A 216 -9.21 11.13 -21.58
CA GLU A 216 -8.98 11.62 -22.93
C GLU A 216 -10.09 11.21 -23.93
N GLN A 217 -10.77 10.07 -23.67
CA GLN A 217 -11.77 9.48 -24.55
C GLN A 217 -13.13 9.26 -23.82
N LYS A 218 -13.41 10.10 -22.83
CA LYS A 218 -14.50 9.92 -21.87
C LYS A 218 -15.86 9.72 -22.52
N GLU A 219 -16.26 10.58 -23.46
CA GLU A 219 -17.58 10.52 -24.10
C GLU A 219 -17.71 9.29 -25.02
N GLU A 220 -16.66 8.95 -25.74
CA GLU A 220 -16.64 7.77 -26.62
C GLU A 220 -16.76 6.48 -25.82
N LEU A 221 -15.94 6.33 -24.79
CA LEU A 221 -15.91 5.14 -23.93
C LEU A 221 -17.19 5.00 -23.12
N LYS A 222 -17.71 6.12 -22.58
CA LYS A 222 -18.99 6.15 -21.83
C LYS A 222 -20.16 5.68 -22.69
N ALA A 223 -20.15 5.97 -23.98
CA ALA A 223 -21.18 5.55 -24.92
C ALA A 223 -21.22 4.02 -25.18
N LEU A 224 -20.15 3.29 -24.84
CA LEU A 224 -20.05 1.84 -25.04
C LEU A 224 -20.84 1.02 -24.02
N ALA A 225 -21.10 1.55 -22.83
CA ALA A 225 -21.70 0.82 -21.71
C ALA A 225 -22.88 1.58 -21.08
N GLU A 226 -23.74 0.83 -20.37
CA GLU A 226 -24.86 1.42 -19.62
C GLU A 226 -24.41 2.16 -18.37
N LYS A 227 -23.42 1.59 -17.67
CA LYS A 227 -22.82 2.17 -16.47
C LYS A 227 -21.30 2.12 -16.53
N THR A 228 -20.67 3.08 -15.87
CA THR A 228 -19.22 3.17 -15.71
C THR A 228 -18.83 2.97 -14.25
N VAL A 229 -17.88 2.09 -13.98
CA VAL A 229 -17.21 1.98 -12.67
C VAL A 229 -15.87 2.67 -12.81
N TYR A 230 -15.71 3.82 -12.16
CA TYR A 230 -14.51 4.64 -12.25
C TYR A 230 -13.67 4.53 -10.99
N THR A 231 -12.43 4.04 -11.14
CA THR A 231 -11.48 3.85 -10.03
C THR A 231 -10.30 4.82 -10.05
N GLY A 232 -10.30 5.77 -10.99
CA GLY A 232 -9.31 6.84 -11.06
C GLY A 232 -9.54 7.94 -10.03
N ALA A 233 -8.69 8.96 -10.05
CA ALA A 233 -8.82 10.11 -9.15
C ALA A 233 -10.13 10.87 -9.40
N ILE A 234 -10.90 11.07 -8.33
CA ILE A 234 -12.24 11.67 -8.43
C ILE A 234 -12.18 13.13 -8.90
N ASP A 235 -11.19 13.90 -8.46
CA ASP A 235 -10.98 15.29 -8.90
C ASP A 235 -10.62 15.39 -10.38
N ALA A 236 -9.82 14.46 -10.90
CA ALA A 236 -9.51 14.38 -12.32
C ALA A 236 -10.73 14.05 -13.17
N TYR A 237 -11.64 13.21 -12.67
CA TYR A 237 -12.93 12.94 -13.37
C TYR A 237 -13.74 14.21 -13.62
N PHE A 238 -13.68 15.18 -12.73
CA PHE A 238 -14.36 16.49 -12.80
C PHE A 238 -13.43 17.62 -13.26
N ASP A 239 -12.36 17.32 -14.00
CA ASP A 239 -11.40 18.27 -14.57
C ASP A 239 -10.84 19.26 -13.52
N TYR A 240 -10.66 18.79 -12.28
CA TYR A 240 -10.18 19.60 -11.15
C TYR A 240 -11.01 20.87 -10.89
N SER A 241 -12.28 20.89 -11.27
CA SER A 241 -13.17 22.07 -11.25
C SER A 241 -13.32 22.73 -9.86
N LEU A 242 -13.07 22.00 -8.77
CA LEU A 242 -13.09 22.50 -7.40
C LEU A 242 -11.68 22.64 -6.79
N GLY A 243 -10.63 22.39 -7.58
CA GLY A 243 -9.23 22.34 -7.15
C GLY A 243 -8.73 20.89 -7.04
N ALA A 244 -7.40 20.72 -7.05
CA ALA A 244 -6.76 19.41 -6.95
C ALA A 244 -6.73 18.90 -5.52
N LEU A 245 -7.04 17.63 -5.32
CA LEU A 245 -6.77 16.88 -4.11
C LEU A 245 -5.27 16.59 -4.00
N GLU A 246 -4.75 16.52 -2.81
CA GLU A 246 -3.33 16.28 -2.56
C GLU A 246 -3.08 14.78 -2.32
N TYR A 247 -1.96 14.30 -2.85
CA TYR A 247 -1.52 12.91 -2.71
C TYR A 247 -0.07 12.85 -2.25
N ARG A 248 0.36 11.69 -1.80
CA ARG A 248 1.77 11.33 -1.65
C ARG A 248 2.16 10.43 -2.80
N SER A 249 3.39 10.57 -3.23
CA SER A 249 3.97 9.74 -4.28
C SER A 249 5.24 9.06 -3.79
N VAL A 250 5.62 7.98 -4.44
CA VAL A 250 6.87 7.27 -4.23
C VAL A 250 7.54 6.99 -5.58
N ARG A 251 8.85 7.00 -5.56
CA ARG A 251 9.69 6.67 -6.73
C ARG A 251 10.56 5.46 -6.39
N PHE A 252 10.73 4.58 -7.34
CA PHE A 252 11.55 3.39 -7.20
C PHE A 252 12.71 3.40 -8.19
N GLU A 253 13.89 2.98 -7.71
CA GLU A 253 15.04 2.64 -8.54
C GLU A 253 15.26 1.14 -8.42
N THR A 254 14.98 0.41 -9.51
CA THR A 254 15.05 -1.05 -9.56
C THR A 254 16.33 -1.49 -10.25
N GLU A 255 17.02 -2.48 -9.67
CA GLU A 255 18.32 -2.97 -10.14
C GLU A 255 18.37 -4.50 -10.02
N LEU A 256 18.77 -5.17 -11.10
CA LEU A 256 19.11 -6.59 -11.11
C LEU A 256 20.57 -6.76 -10.70
N LEU A 257 20.84 -7.57 -9.70
CA LEU A 257 22.17 -7.81 -9.14
C LEU A 257 22.61 -9.26 -9.37
N ASP A 258 23.84 -9.43 -9.78
CA ASP A 258 24.49 -10.75 -9.95
C ASP A 258 25.04 -11.27 -8.60
N THR A 259 24.11 -11.45 -7.68
CA THR A 259 24.36 -12.04 -6.35
C THR A 259 23.10 -12.74 -5.88
N PRO A 260 23.22 -13.89 -5.19
CA PRO A 260 22.05 -14.63 -4.71
C PRO A 260 21.37 -13.98 -3.51
N ASN A 261 22.01 -13.03 -2.84
CA ASN A 261 21.49 -12.39 -1.62
C ASN A 261 22.14 -11.01 -1.43
N PHE A 262 21.33 -9.97 -1.32
CA PHE A 262 21.83 -8.61 -1.11
C PHE A 262 21.74 -8.17 0.36
N GLN A 263 20.56 -8.32 0.98
CA GLN A 263 20.32 -7.85 2.35
C GLN A 263 19.72 -8.91 3.28
N GLY A 264 19.36 -10.08 2.75
CA GLY A 264 18.87 -11.22 3.54
C GLY A 264 17.45 -11.04 4.10
N ASN A 265 16.70 -10.06 3.60
CA ASN A 265 15.30 -9.82 4.00
C ASN A 265 14.55 -9.09 2.89
N ALA A 266 13.24 -9.34 2.79
CA ALA A 266 12.40 -8.70 1.77
C ALA A 266 12.34 -7.16 1.92
N ALA A 267 12.35 -6.63 3.15
CA ALA A 267 12.28 -5.20 3.38
C ALA A 267 13.24 -4.74 4.49
N VAL A 268 14.09 -3.78 4.18
CA VAL A 268 14.95 -3.07 5.14
C VAL A 268 14.65 -1.58 5.06
N ASN A 269 14.16 -1.01 6.16
CA ASN A 269 13.87 0.42 6.30
C ASN A 269 15.13 1.15 6.79
N TYR A 270 15.51 2.22 6.12
CA TYR A 270 16.63 3.07 6.52
C TYR A 270 16.09 4.24 7.33
N THR A 271 16.35 4.23 8.62
CA THR A 271 15.70 5.16 9.58
C THR A 271 16.53 6.39 9.89
N ASP A 272 17.77 6.47 9.43
CA ASP A 272 18.57 7.69 9.50
C ASP A 272 18.15 8.73 8.43
N ALA A 273 18.51 10.00 8.64
CA ALA A 273 18.17 11.08 7.73
C ALA A 273 19.19 11.27 6.57
N GLN A 274 20.36 10.64 6.63
CA GLN A 274 21.44 10.81 5.66
C GLN A 274 21.26 9.89 4.44
N THR A 275 20.75 8.67 4.65
CA THR A 275 20.43 7.74 3.58
C THR A 275 19.26 8.27 2.75
N PRO A 276 19.42 8.47 1.43
CA PRO A 276 18.39 9.17 0.64
C PRO A 276 17.11 8.38 0.40
N TRP A 277 17.16 7.04 0.41
CA TRP A 277 15.98 6.17 0.29
C TRP A 277 15.38 5.88 1.66
N THR A 278 14.09 5.59 1.68
CA THR A 278 13.37 5.18 2.89
C THR A 278 13.49 3.70 3.15
N ARG A 279 13.55 2.89 2.07
CA ARG A 279 13.55 1.44 2.15
C ARG A 279 14.27 0.83 0.95
N ILE A 280 14.86 -0.36 1.16
CA ILE A 280 15.23 -1.26 0.08
C ILE A 280 14.34 -2.49 0.17
N ILE A 281 13.75 -2.86 -0.97
CA ILE A 281 12.99 -4.09 -1.15
C ILE A 281 13.88 -5.05 -1.92
N GLU A 282 14.10 -6.26 -1.42
CA GLU A 282 14.73 -7.37 -2.13
C GLU A 282 13.65 -8.39 -2.48
N HIS A 283 13.18 -8.34 -3.72
CA HIS A 283 11.90 -8.93 -4.14
C HIS A 283 11.85 -10.45 -4.04
N LYS A 284 12.95 -11.16 -4.31
CA LYS A 284 12.98 -12.63 -4.26
C LYS A 284 12.60 -13.21 -2.89
N TRP A 285 12.81 -12.45 -1.80
CA TRP A 285 12.50 -12.94 -0.45
C TRP A 285 11.01 -12.98 -0.13
N PHE A 286 10.16 -12.38 -0.95
CA PHE A 286 8.70 -12.59 -0.85
C PHE A 286 8.31 -14.04 -1.16
N GLU A 287 9.10 -14.73 -1.98
CA GLU A 287 8.89 -16.13 -2.38
C GLU A 287 10.08 -17.02 -1.97
N PHE A 288 10.73 -16.67 -0.84
CA PHE A 288 11.80 -17.43 -0.18
C PHE A 288 13.04 -17.68 -1.06
N GLY A 289 13.30 -16.81 -2.04
CA GLY A 289 14.43 -16.90 -2.95
C GLY A 289 14.32 -18.02 -3.98
N LYS A 290 13.12 -18.52 -4.23
CA LYS A 290 12.81 -19.60 -5.18
C LYS A 290 12.09 -19.07 -6.41
N ASP A 291 12.26 -19.76 -7.53
CA ASP A 291 11.40 -19.61 -8.70
C ASP A 291 10.08 -20.42 -8.54
N ASP A 292 9.21 -20.36 -9.54
CA ASP A 292 7.92 -21.08 -9.56
C ASP A 292 8.08 -22.62 -9.51
N GLU A 293 9.25 -23.15 -9.87
CA GLU A 293 9.58 -24.57 -9.86
C GLU A 293 10.27 -25.00 -8.55
N GLY A 294 10.57 -24.03 -7.66
CA GLY A 294 11.20 -24.26 -6.36
C GLY A 294 12.72 -24.31 -6.38
N HIS A 295 13.38 -23.91 -7.48
CA HIS A 295 14.83 -23.80 -7.57
C HIS A 295 15.34 -22.51 -6.92
N ASP A 296 16.56 -22.55 -6.42
CA ASP A 296 17.24 -21.36 -5.87
C ASP A 296 17.57 -20.36 -6.99
N LEU A 297 17.12 -19.11 -6.83
CA LEU A 297 17.44 -18.04 -7.76
C LEU A 297 18.87 -17.55 -7.56
N PRO A 298 19.75 -17.59 -8.59
CA PRO A 298 21.17 -17.22 -8.45
C PRO A 298 21.40 -15.70 -8.40
N LYS A 299 20.42 -14.92 -8.84
CA LYS A 299 20.43 -13.45 -8.85
C LYS A 299 19.37 -12.87 -7.91
N THR A 300 19.42 -11.57 -7.69
CA THR A 300 18.37 -10.86 -6.95
C THR A 300 18.00 -9.54 -7.61
N VAL A 301 16.79 -9.07 -7.38
CA VAL A 301 16.32 -7.74 -7.78
C VAL A 301 16.03 -6.94 -6.53
N ILE A 302 16.59 -5.74 -6.47
CA ILE A 302 16.29 -4.78 -5.42
C ILE A 302 15.57 -3.56 -5.98
N SER A 303 14.74 -2.92 -5.14
CA SER A 303 14.19 -1.59 -5.43
C SER A 303 14.48 -0.66 -4.26
N ARG A 304 15.12 0.48 -4.54
CA ARG A 304 15.26 1.58 -3.58
C ARG A 304 14.03 2.47 -3.68
N GLU A 305 13.34 2.66 -2.56
CA GLU A 305 12.13 3.46 -2.45
C GLU A 305 12.46 4.87 -1.94
N TYR A 306 11.97 5.88 -2.66
CA TYR A 306 12.11 7.29 -2.30
C TYR A 306 10.72 7.90 -2.14
N SER A 307 10.48 8.57 -1.03
CA SER A 307 9.28 9.40 -0.90
C SER A 307 9.41 10.66 -1.73
N SER A 308 8.35 11.08 -2.37
CA SER A 308 8.29 12.31 -3.17
C SER A 308 6.99 13.06 -2.95
N GLU A 309 7.06 14.41 -3.09
CA GLU A 309 5.84 15.21 -3.17
C GLU A 309 5.16 14.91 -4.50
N TRP A 310 3.85 14.67 -4.44
CA TRP A 310 3.04 14.51 -5.63
C TRP A 310 2.80 15.85 -6.32
N LYS A 311 2.88 15.85 -7.65
CA LYS A 311 2.49 16.97 -8.51
C LYS A 311 1.49 16.47 -9.54
N PRO A 312 0.64 17.33 -10.09
CA PRO A 312 -0.23 16.97 -11.21
C PRO A 312 0.56 16.33 -12.35
N GLY A 313 0.17 15.12 -12.73
CA GLY A 313 0.89 14.28 -13.70
C GLY A 313 1.69 13.13 -13.10
N ASP A 314 2.01 13.19 -11.80
CA ASP A 314 2.62 12.06 -11.08
C ASP A 314 1.56 11.01 -10.71
N GLU A 315 1.99 9.76 -10.52
CA GLU A 315 1.10 8.71 -10.01
C GLU A 315 0.72 8.99 -8.54
N PRO A 316 -0.60 9.09 -8.24
CA PRO A 316 -1.06 9.28 -6.87
C PRO A 316 -1.08 7.95 -6.13
N TYR A 317 -0.25 7.81 -5.09
CA TYR A 317 -0.20 6.59 -4.29
C TYR A 317 -1.13 6.63 -3.07
N TYR A 318 -1.05 7.70 -2.29
CA TYR A 318 -1.78 7.82 -1.03
C TYR A 318 -2.47 9.18 -0.91
N PRO A 319 -3.77 9.22 -0.59
CA PRO A 319 -4.47 10.45 -0.26
C PRO A 319 -3.86 11.14 0.97
N VAL A 320 -3.79 12.46 0.95
CA VAL A 320 -3.46 13.24 2.14
C VAL A 320 -4.72 13.46 2.95
N ASN A 321 -4.85 12.70 4.06
CA ASN A 321 -6.05 12.71 4.90
C ASN A 321 -5.98 13.82 5.96
N ASP A 322 -6.00 15.09 5.53
CA ASP A 322 -6.16 16.25 6.39
C ASP A 322 -7.56 16.87 6.26
N GLU A 323 -7.86 17.85 7.10
CA GLU A 323 -9.16 18.52 7.13
C GLU A 323 -9.46 19.27 5.81
N LYS A 324 -8.45 19.93 5.23
CA LYS A 324 -8.57 20.67 3.96
C LYS A 324 -8.99 19.74 2.81
N ASN A 325 -8.25 18.64 2.63
CA ASN A 325 -8.52 17.67 1.57
C ASN A 325 -9.80 16.89 1.84
N GLY A 326 -10.11 16.58 3.09
CA GLY A 326 -11.37 15.96 3.48
C GLY A 326 -12.57 16.82 3.11
N ALA A 327 -12.53 18.14 3.38
CA ALA A 327 -13.58 19.08 3.00
C ALA A 327 -13.72 19.22 1.49
N LEU A 328 -12.60 19.24 0.74
CA LEU A 328 -12.61 19.29 -0.73
C LEU A 328 -13.19 17.99 -1.32
N TYR A 329 -12.81 16.85 -0.78
CA TYR A 329 -13.36 15.56 -1.21
C TYR A 329 -14.88 15.48 -1.01
N GLN A 330 -15.43 15.99 0.10
CA GLN A 330 -16.90 16.00 0.29
C GLN A 330 -17.61 16.76 -0.82
N LYS A 331 -17.06 17.86 -1.32
CA LYS A 331 -17.63 18.60 -2.46
C LYS A 331 -17.59 17.77 -3.75
N TYR A 332 -16.49 17.05 -4.02
CA TYR A 332 -16.43 16.13 -5.16
C TYR A 332 -17.41 14.97 -5.03
N LYS A 333 -17.61 14.45 -3.83
CA LYS A 333 -18.58 13.40 -3.54
C LYS A 333 -20.01 13.85 -3.82
N GLU A 334 -20.34 15.13 -3.55
CA GLU A 334 -21.64 15.71 -3.93
C GLU A 334 -21.81 15.80 -5.45
N LEU A 335 -20.75 16.14 -6.20
CA LEU A 335 -20.77 16.11 -7.66
C LEU A 335 -20.94 14.68 -8.19
N ALA A 336 -20.20 13.74 -7.62
CA ALA A 336 -20.30 12.32 -7.98
C ALA A 336 -21.71 11.75 -7.75
N GLY A 337 -22.41 12.21 -6.71
CA GLY A 337 -23.80 11.83 -6.43
C GLY A 337 -24.80 12.27 -7.50
N LYS A 338 -24.43 13.20 -8.39
CA LYS A 338 -25.26 13.64 -9.53
C LYS A 338 -25.05 12.81 -10.79
N GLU A 339 -23.95 12.06 -10.86
CA GLU A 339 -23.63 11.15 -11.96
C GLU A 339 -24.43 9.85 -11.83
N LYS A 340 -25.60 9.78 -12.49
CA LYS A 340 -26.54 8.65 -12.32
C LYS A 340 -26.01 7.30 -12.79
N ASN A 341 -25.10 7.30 -13.78
CA ASN A 341 -24.59 6.10 -14.43
C ASN A 341 -23.09 5.87 -14.17
N VAL A 342 -22.54 6.48 -13.11
CA VAL A 342 -21.15 6.32 -12.73
C VAL A 342 -21.05 5.89 -11.27
N ILE A 343 -20.32 4.82 -11.03
CA ILE A 343 -19.96 4.31 -9.71
C ILE A 343 -18.51 4.69 -9.46
N PHE A 344 -18.25 5.51 -8.46
CA PHE A 344 -16.90 5.84 -8.03
C PHE A 344 -16.45 4.85 -6.97
N GLY A 345 -15.31 4.22 -7.15
CA GLY A 345 -14.81 3.22 -6.23
C GLY A 345 -13.29 3.13 -6.19
N GLY A 346 -12.78 2.39 -5.21
CA GLY A 346 -11.35 2.21 -5.01
C GLY A 346 -10.67 3.41 -4.33
N ARG A 347 -9.38 3.28 -4.10
CA ARG A 347 -8.57 4.23 -3.31
C ARG A 347 -8.68 5.67 -3.82
N LEU A 348 -8.59 5.88 -5.13
CA LEU A 348 -8.59 7.22 -5.73
C LEU A 348 -10.01 7.76 -5.97
N GLY A 349 -10.94 6.89 -6.38
CA GLY A 349 -12.35 7.26 -6.60
C GLY A 349 -13.08 7.63 -5.31
N GLU A 350 -12.70 7.04 -4.18
CA GLU A 350 -13.24 7.32 -2.87
C GLU A 350 -12.34 8.22 -2.01
N TYR A 351 -11.17 8.63 -2.52
CA TYR A 351 -10.17 9.41 -1.81
C TYR A 351 -9.88 8.85 -0.42
N LYS A 352 -9.62 7.55 -0.33
CA LYS A 352 -9.43 6.81 0.92
C LYS A 352 -8.13 6.03 0.90
N TYR A 353 -7.45 6.00 2.04
CA TYR A 353 -6.37 5.04 2.24
C TYR A 353 -6.99 3.67 2.50
N TYR A 354 -6.76 2.75 1.57
CA TYR A 354 -7.17 1.36 1.67
C TYR A 354 -5.98 0.43 1.60
N ASP A 355 -5.88 -0.53 2.51
CA ASP A 355 -5.09 -1.73 2.29
C ASP A 355 -5.79 -2.66 1.28
N MET A 356 -5.07 -3.62 0.73
CA MET A 356 -5.60 -4.47 -0.35
C MET A 356 -6.90 -5.20 0.04
N ASP A 357 -6.99 -5.68 1.27
CA ASP A 357 -8.18 -6.36 1.78
C ASP A 357 -9.39 -5.43 1.86
N ALA A 358 -9.19 -4.20 2.30
CA ALA A 358 -10.25 -3.19 2.34
C ALA A 358 -10.71 -2.76 0.95
N VAL A 359 -9.81 -2.71 -0.04
CA VAL A 359 -10.16 -2.48 -1.46
C VAL A 359 -11.08 -3.59 -1.96
N ILE A 360 -10.70 -4.85 -1.72
CA ILE A 360 -11.50 -6.01 -2.13
C ILE A 360 -12.85 -6.02 -1.43
N ALA A 361 -12.87 -5.79 -0.11
CA ALA A 361 -14.11 -5.71 0.66
C ALA A 361 -15.07 -4.65 0.11
N SER A 362 -14.55 -3.44 -0.16
CA SER A 362 -15.34 -2.34 -0.73
C SER A 362 -15.88 -2.68 -2.13
N ALA A 363 -15.09 -3.37 -2.97
CA ALA A 363 -15.55 -3.81 -4.28
C ALA A 363 -16.69 -4.86 -4.16
N LEU A 364 -16.53 -5.85 -3.25
CA LEU A 364 -17.55 -6.87 -3.01
C LEU A 364 -18.85 -6.26 -2.46
N GLU A 365 -18.76 -5.32 -1.52
CA GLU A 365 -19.94 -4.59 -1.01
C GLU A 365 -20.67 -3.81 -2.11
N MET A 366 -19.90 -3.17 -3.01
CA MET A 366 -20.48 -2.49 -4.16
C MET A 366 -21.15 -3.47 -5.12
N CYS A 367 -20.57 -4.63 -5.37
CA CYS A 367 -21.18 -5.66 -6.19
C CYS A 367 -22.49 -6.18 -5.59
N GLU A 368 -22.56 -6.42 -4.29
CA GLU A 368 -23.79 -6.82 -3.60
C GLU A 368 -24.88 -5.75 -3.74
N LYS A 369 -24.52 -4.48 -3.63
CA LYS A 369 -25.46 -3.36 -3.76
C LYS A 369 -25.93 -3.14 -5.19
N GLU A 370 -25.05 -3.26 -6.16
CA GLU A 370 -25.33 -2.90 -7.55
C GLU A 370 -25.88 -4.06 -8.38
N LEU A 371 -25.42 -5.28 -8.11
CA LEU A 371 -25.73 -6.45 -8.92
C LEU A 371 -26.79 -7.38 -8.28
N GLY A 372 -27.06 -7.22 -7.01
CA GLY A 372 -28.03 -8.01 -6.23
C GLY A 372 -27.41 -9.27 -5.67
#